data_d501c04e96974b4c6f98e397cf6d6239
#
_entry.id   d501c04e96974b4c6f98e397cf6d6239
#
_cell.length_a   1.000
_cell.length_b   1.000
_cell.length_c   1.000
_cell.angle_alpha   90.00
_cell.angle_beta   90.00
_cell.angle_gamma   90.00
#
_symmetry.space_group_name_H-M   'P 1'
#
loop_
_entity.id
_entity.type
_entity.pdbx_description
1 polymer ?
#
loop_
_entity_poly.entity_id
_entity_poly.type
_entity_poly.pdbx_seq_one_letter_code
_entity_poly.pdbx_strand_id
1 'polypeptide(L)'
;MLLNHVDKLESAYHRLPVWLQNVALSGLGYHIKFKRYNGAFFHALRGMQERDTWSAEQLRDYLDQTVQSYVHHAATTVPYYRALFKREGIAPSDVSTAADLARLPILRKQQVQDRVTDFISEAVPKSQIIRVETSGSTGAGLPVYVTMQALRLQWAVWWRHRLRHGIAFRTPCVIFRGMALFPADQNAPPYCRYNHAERQVYVNGNQIH
;
A
#
# COMPACT_ATOMS: atom_id res chain seq x y z
N MET A 1 21.44 0.52 -9.36
CA MET A 1 21.99 -0.81 -8.99
C MET A 1 20.92 -1.83 -8.56
N LEU A 2 19.86 -1.42 -7.86
CA LEU A 2 18.76 -2.33 -7.45
C LEU A 2 17.86 -2.78 -8.62
N LEU A 3 17.61 -1.96 -9.63
CA LEU A 3 16.80 -2.30 -10.82
C LEU A 3 17.39 -3.51 -11.58
N ASN A 4 18.70 -3.53 -11.81
CA ASN A 4 19.36 -4.65 -12.53
C ASN A 4 19.27 -6.01 -11.82
N HIS A 5 19.00 -6.05 -10.52
CA HIS A 5 18.79 -7.30 -9.79
C HIS A 5 17.35 -7.80 -9.92
N VAL A 6 16.38 -6.91 -10.00
CA VAL A 6 14.96 -7.27 -10.21
C VAL A 6 14.79 -7.87 -11.61
N ASP A 7 15.34 -7.22 -12.63
CA ASP A 7 15.27 -7.68 -14.03
C ASP A 7 15.92 -9.06 -14.22
N LYS A 8 17.05 -9.32 -13.53
CA LYS A 8 17.73 -10.63 -13.58
C LYS A 8 16.92 -11.73 -12.91
N LEU A 9 16.32 -11.43 -11.75
CA LEU A 9 15.47 -12.39 -11.03
C LEU A 9 14.19 -12.70 -11.82
N GLU A 10 13.59 -11.69 -12.42
CA GLU A 10 12.42 -11.82 -13.29
C GLU A 10 12.75 -12.69 -14.52
N SER A 11 13.85 -12.39 -15.21
CA SER A 11 14.31 -13.19 -16.35
C SER A 11 14.62 -14.64 -15.96
N ALA A 12 15.22 -14.88 -14.79
CA ALA A 12 15.47 -16.23 -14.29
C ALA A 12 14.16 -16.95 -13.97
N TYR A 13 13.20 -16.28 -13.33
CA TYR A 13 11.88 -16.81 -13.04
C TYR A 13 11.12 -17.21 -14.32
N HIS A 14 11.14 -16.40 -15.37
CA HIS A 14 10.46 -16.68 -16.63
C HIS A 14 11.05 -17.89 -17.38
N ARG A 15 12.32 -18.24 -17.15
CA ARG A 15 12.97 -19.44 -17.73
C ARG A 15 12.60 -20.74 -17.02
N LEU A 16 12.02 -20.66 -15.83
CA LEU A 16 11.58 -21.84 -15.08
C LEU A 16 10.36 -22.47 -15.75
N PRO A 17 10.21 -23.81 -15.69
CA PRO A 17 8.93 -24.44 -16.04
C PRO A 17 7.82 -23.93 -15.10
N VAL A 18 6.61 -23.88 -15.61
CA VAL A 18 5.45 -23.25 -14.92
C VAL A 18 5.21 -23.78 -13.51
N TRP A 19 5.41 -25.07 -13.28
CA TRP A 19 5.27 -25.65 -11.95
C TRP A 19 6.28 -25.10 -10.94
N LEU A 20 7.53 -24.85 -11.37
CA LEU A 20 8.55 -24.20 -10.53
C LEU A 20 8.24 -22.72 -10.30
N GLN A 21 7.68 -22.03 -11.31
CA GLN A 21 7.18 -20.67 -11.14
C GLN A 21 6.09 -20.60 -10.06
N ASN A 22 5.16 -21.57 -10.04
CA ASN A 22 4.12 -21.68 -9.02
C ASN A 22 4.70 -21.95 -7.62
N VAL A 23 5.73 -22.80 -7.52
CA VAL A 23 6.44 -23.06 -6.26
C VAL A 23 7.14 -21.80 -5.76
N ALA A 24 7.89 -21.12 -6.61
CA ALA A 24 8.57 -19.87 -6.27
C ALA A 24 7.59 -18.79 -5.82
N LEU A 25 6.49 -18.61 -6.57
CA LEU A 25 5.43 -17.68 -6.25
C LEU A 25 4.75 -18.01 -4.91
N SER A 26 4.50 -19.28 -4.65
CA SER A 26 3.91 -19.74 -3.39
C SER A 26 4.86 -19.54 -2.22
N GLY A 27 6.16 -19.81 -2.39
CA GLY A 27 7.18 -19.56 -1.38
C GLY A 27 7.26 -18.07 -1.00
N LEU A 28 7.31 -17.18 -2.00
CA LEU A 28 7.24 -15.75 -1.79
C LEU A 28 5.90 -15.34 -1.12
N GLY A 29 4.81 -15.95 -1.55
CA GLY A 29 3.48 -15.73 -0.98
C GLY A 29 3.43 -16.10 0.51
N TYR A 30 4.03 -17.20 0.94
CA TYR A 30 4.14 -17.57 2.37
C TYR A 30 4.94 -16.53 3.15
N HIS A 31 6.09 -16.10 2.64
CA HIS A 31 6.89 -15.06 3.29
C HIS A 31 6.11 -13.76 3.48
N ILE A 32 5.44 -13.29 2.42
CA ILE A 32 4.61 -12.08 2.47
C ILE A 32 3.46 -12.25 3.46
N LYS A 33 2.78 -13.40 3.45
CA LYS A 33 1.66 -13.71 4.33
C LYS A 33 2.06 -13.61 5.80
N PHE A 34 3.18 -14.19 6.22
CA PHE A 34 3.67 -14.10 7.59
C PHE A 34 3.98 -12.66 8.02
N LYS A 35 4.57 -11.88 7.12
CA LYS A 35 4.85 -10.46 7.39
C LYS A 35 3.58 -9.61 7.46
N ARG A 36 2.56 -9.93 6.67
CA ARG A 36 1.33 -9.17 6.51
C ARG A 36 0.31 -9.49 7.59
N TYR A 37 -0.01 -10.76 7.78
CA TYR A 37 -1.11 -11.23 8.63
C TYR A 37 -0.60 -11.69 10.00
N ASN A 38 -0.12 -10.75 10.80
CA ASN A 38 0.31 -10.99 12.17
C ASN A 38 -0.68 -10.37 13.19
N GLY A 39 -0.34 -10.44 14.48
CA GLY A 39 -1.16 -9.90 15.55
C GLY A 39 -1.56 -8.42 15.35
N ALA A 40 -0.65 -7.58 14.84
CA ALA A 40 -0.93 -6.16 14.58
C ALA A 40 -1.98 -5.97 13.47
N PHE A 41 -1.95 -6.80 12.41
CA PHE A 41 -2.97 -6.80 11.38
C PHE A 41 -4.35 -7.15 11.94
N PHE A 42 -4.46 -8.24 12.71
CA PHE A 42 -5.73 -8.66 13.27
C PHE A 42 -6.28 -7.70 14.32
N HIS A 43 -5.39 -7.07 15.09
CA HIS A 43 -5.79 -6.00 16.01
C HIS A 43 -6.38 -4.80 15.25
N ALA A 44 -5.70 -4.33 14.21
CA ALA A 44 -6.20 -3.24 13.37
C ALA A 44 -7.54 -3.58 12.71
N LEU A 45 -7.67 -4.81 12.17
CA LEU A 45 -8.91 -5.27 11.54
C LEU A 45 -10.09 -5.28 12.51
N ARG A 46 -9.89 -5.83 13.71
CA ARG A 46 -10.94 -5.82 14.77
C ARG A 46 -11.35 -4.41 15.15
N GLY A 47 -10.41 -3.51 15.43
CA GLY A 47 -10.73 -2.14 15.74
C GLY A 47 -11.47 -1.40 14.62
N MET A 48 -11.22 -1.77 13.35
CA MET A 48 -12.00 -1.24 12.22
C MET A 48 -13.43 -1.81 12.17
N GLN A 49 -13.60 -3.10 12.50
CA GLN A 49 -14.92 -3.74 12.55
C GLN A 49 -15.77 -3.20 13.73
N GLU A 50 -15.16 -2.95 14.88
CA GLU A 50 -15.81 -2.31 16.03
C GLU A 50 -16.37 -0.93 15.64
N ARG A 51 -15.59 -0.14 14.88
CA ARG A 51 -16.04 1.17 14.40
C ARG A 51 -17.18 1.11 13.38
N ASP A 52 -17.48 -0.05 12.81
CA ASP A 52 -18.65 -0.21 11.92
C ASP A 52 -19.99 -0.02 12.66
N THR A 53 -19.99 -0.15 13.98
CA THR A 53 -21.17 0.00 14.85
C THR A 53 -21.23 1.34 15.57
N TRP A 54 -20.24 2.21 15.38
CA TRP A 54 -20.16 3.49 16.06
C TRP A 54 -21.20 4.50 15.53
N SER A 55 -21.64 5.38 16.40
CA SER A 55 -22.47 6.53 16.01
C SER A 55 -21.69 7.51 15.13
N ALA A 56 -22.42 8.36 14.43
CA ALA A 56 -21.81 9.43 13.62
C ALA A 56 -20.96 10.40 14.46
N GLU A 57 -21.34 10.62 15.72
CA GLU A 57 -20.58 11.44 16.68
C GLU A 57 -19.26 10.76 17.05
N GLN A 58 -19.28 9.50 17.46
CA GLN A 58 -18.08 8.71 17.77
C GLN A 58 -17.10 8.64 16.58
N LEU A 59 -17.64 8.49 15.37
CA LEU A 59 -16.80 8.46 14.16
C LEU A 59 -16.17 9.83 13.89
N ARG A 60 -16.90 10.94 14.14
CA ARG A 60 -16.38 12.31 14.00
C ARG A 60 -15.26 12.56 15.00
N ASP A 61 -15.49 12.25 16.27
CA ASP A 61 -14.48 12.43 17.31
C ASP A 61 -13.20 11.63 17.01
N TYR A 62 -13.36 10.38 16.57
CA TYR A 62 -12.22 9.56 16.14
C TYR A 62 -11.48 10.15 14.94
N LEU A 63 -12.22 10.69 13.97
CA LEU A 63 -11.63 11.34 12.79
C LEU A 63 -10.83 12.56 13.20
N ASP A 64 -11.38 13.42 14.04
CA ASP A 64 -10.73 14.65 14.49
C ASP A 64 -9.48 14.36 15.32
N GLN A 65 -9.53 13.40 16.26
CA GLN A 65 -8.34 12.93 16.98
C GLN A 65 -7.27 12.37 16.04
N THR A 66 -7.69 11.63 15.01
CA THR A 66 -6.80 11.08 13.99
C THR A 66 -6.14 12.20 13.18
N VAL A 67 -6.91 13.20 12.76
CA VAL A 67 -6.40 14.38 12.05
C VAL A 67 -5.36 15.13 12.89
N GLN A 68 -5.67 15.42 14.15
CA GLN A 68 -4.72 16.07 15.07
C GLN A 68 -3.40 15.31 15.18
N SER A 69 -3.49 14.00 15.36
CA SER A 69 -2.31 13.13 15.46
C SER A 69 -1.47 13.15 14.18
N TYR A 70 -2.11 13.03 13.00
CA TYR A 70 -1.41 13.06 11.72
C TYR A 70 -0.81 14.43 11.41
N VAL A 71 -1.54 15.50 11.67
CA VAL A 71 -1.06 16.87 11.45
C VAL A 71 0.14 17.16 12.35
N HIS A 72 0.06 16.81 13.63
CA HIS A 72 1.19 16.97 14.55
C HIS A 72 2.41 16.16 14.09
N HIS A 73 2.22 14.88 13.74
CA HIS A 73 3.29 14.05 13.22
C HIS A 73 3.91 14.67 11.94
N ALA A 74 3.08 15.06 10.98
CA ALA A 74 3.56 15.65 9.73
C ALA A 74 4.36 16.94 9.96
N ALA A 75 3.82 17.86 10.76
CA ALA A 75 4.45 19.14 11.04
C ALA A 75 5.75 19.01 11.83
N THR A 76 5.90 17.97 12.67
CA THR A 76 7.10 17.80 13.51
C THR A 76 8.17 16.92 12.86
N THR A 77 7.79 15.93 12.06
CA THR A 77 8.71 14.89 11.59
C THR A 77 8.95 14.86 10.09
N VAL A 78 8.10 15.54 9.29
CA VAL A 78 8.23 15.54 7.83
C VAL A 78 8.75 16.90 7.33
N PRO A 79 9.95 16.98 6.73
CA PRO A 79 10.60 18.24 6.35
C PRO A 79 9.71 19.16 5.51
N TYR A 80 9.04 18.62 4.50
CA TYR A 80 8.13 19.40 3.66
C TYR A 80 7.02 20.08 4.47
N TYR A 81 6.33 19.33 5.32
CA TYR A 81 5.21 19.87 6.10
C TYR A 81 5.68 20.81 7.20
N ARG A 82 6.82 20.54 7.83
CA ARG A 82 7.45 21.46 8.79
C ARG A 82 7.70 22.83 8.15
N ALA A 83 8.27 22.84 6.93
CA ALA A 83 8.51 24.08 6.18
C ALA A 83 7.18 24.73 5.74
N LEU A 84 6.18 23.95 5.35
CA LEU A 84 4.85 24.43 4.98
C LEU A 84 4.18 25.18 6.14
N PHE A 85 4.02 24.55 7.29
CA PHE A 85 3.38 25.11 8.47
C PHE A 85 4.07 26.42 8.90
N LYS A 86 5.40 26.44 8.89
CA LYS A 86 6.18 27.64 9.19
C LYS A 86 5.93 28.76 8.18
N ARG A 87 5.91 28.46 6.88
CA ARG A 87 5.72 29.44 5.81
C ARG A 87 4.32 30.04 5.83
N GLU A 88 3.31 29.22 6.05
CA GLU A 88 1.90 29.66 6.09
C GLU A 88 1.52 30.32 7.43
N GLY A 89 2.41 30.30 8.44
CA GLY A 89 2.12 30.84 9.77
C GLY A 89 0.99 30.09 10.50
N ILE A 90 0.78 28.81 10.17
CA ILE A 90 -0.26 27.97 10.78
C ILE A 90 0.39 27.12 11.87
N ALA A 91 -0.13 27.14 13.08
CA ALA A 91 0.29 26.20 14.12
C ALA A 91 -0.38 24.83 13.88
N PRO A 92 0.31 23.70 14.16
CA PRO A 92 -0.31 22.37 14.03
C PRO A 92 -1.60 22.23 14.86
N SER A 93 -1.70 22.94 15.99
CA SER A 93 -2.89 23.00 16.85
C SER A 93 -4.09 23.70 16.20
N ASP A 94 -3.87 24.53 15.18
CA ASP A 94 -4.93 25.24 14.46
C ASP A 94 -5.69 24.33 13.49
N VAL A 95 -5.18 23.11 13.27
CA VAL A 95 -5.77 22.08 12.41
C VAL A 95 -6.17 20.90 13.30
N SER A 96 -7.33 21.02 13.94
CA SER A 96 -7.82 20.09 14.94
C SER A 96 -8.96 19.19 14.47
N THR A 97 -9.59 19.55 13.34
CA THR A 97 -10.69 18.79 12.74
C THR A 97 -10.42 18.50 11.26
N ALA A 98 -11.18 17.56 10.70
CA ALA A 98 -11.12 17.30 9.26
C ALA A 98 -11.48 18.54 8.40
N ALA A 99 -12.36 19.40 8.90
CA ALA A 99 -12.73 20.65 8.21
C ALA A 99 -11.56 21.65 8.15
N ASP A 100 -10.72 21.69 9.18
CA ASP A 100 -9.56 22.61 9.24
C ASP A 100 -8.48 22.26 8.20
N LEU A 101 -8.48 21.04 7.65
CA LEU A 101 -7.56 20.68 6.57
C LEU A 101 -7.71 21.56 5.33
N ALA A 102 -8.89 22.18 5.14
CA ALA A 102 -9.15 23.14 4.05
C ALA A 102 -8.30 24.42 4.17
N ARG A 103 -7.73 24.71 5.34
CA ARG A 103 -6.80 25.84 5.57
C ARG A 103 -5.41 25.60 4.98
N LEU A 104 -5.05 24.32 4.73
CA LEU A 104 -3.77 23.97 4.15
C LEU A 104 -3.81 24.12 2.62
N PRO A 105 -2.74 24.61 2.00
CA PRO A 105 -2.66 24.69 0.54
C PRO A 105 -2.69 23.31 -0.11
N ILE A 106 -3.32 23.25 -1.30
CA ILE A 106 -3.42 22.02 -2.07
C ILE A 106 -2.03 21.60 -2.56
N LEU A 107 -1.66 20.37 -2.22
CA LEU A 107 -0.43 19.74 -2.69
C LEU A 107 -0.61 19.19 -4.11
N ARG A 108 0.25 19.60 -5.05
CA ARG A 108 0.22 19.17 -6.43
C ARG A 108 1.22 18.02 -6.65
N LYS A 109 0.87 17.08 -7.55
CA LYS A 109 1.71 15.92 -7.90
C LYS A 109 3.16 16.33 -8.23
N GLN A 110 3.34 17.38 -9.02
CA GLN A 110 4.67 17.88 -9.41
C GLN A 110 5.52 18.26 -8.20
N GLN A 111 4.94 18.94 -7.21
CA GLN A 111 5.65 19.33 -5.98
C GLN A 111 6.17 18.11 -5.20
N VAL A 112 5.41 17.00 -5.23
CA VAL A 112 5.86 15.76 -4.60
C VAL A 112 6.97 15.10 -5.41
N GLN A 113 6.85 15.07 -6.74
CA GLN A 113 7.85 14.49 -7.63
C GLN A 113 9.19 15.20 -7.55
N ASP A 114 9.19 16.53 -7.48
CA ASP A 114 10.40 17.35 -7.41
C ASP A 114 11.14 17.23 -6.06
N ARG A 115 10.43 16.85 -5.00
CA ARG A 115 10.92 16.87 -3.62
C ARG A 115 10.58 15.61 -2.83
N VAL A 116 10.57 14.46 -3.48
CA VAL A 116 10.12 13.18 -2.90
C VAL A 116 10.74 12.88 -1.53
N THR A 117 12.03 13.17 -1.33
CA THR A 117 12.74 12.91 -0.07
C THR A 117 12.24 13.76 1.08
N ASP A 118 11.73 14.96 0.81
CA ASP A 118 11.24 15.88 1.84
C ASP A 118 9.89 15.41 2.45
N PHE A 119 9.23 14.46 1.80
CA PHE A 119 8.00 13.84 2.29
C PHE A 119 8.24 12.60 3.16
N ILE A 120 9.50 12.24 3.40
CA ILE A 120 9.82 11.09 4.26
C ILE A 120 9.93 11.58 5.71
N SER A 121 9.18 10.94 6.61
CA SER A 121 9.26 11.23 8.05
C SER A 121 10.64 10.90 8.61
N GLU A 122 11.25 11.85 9.30
CA GLU A 122 12.53 11.67 10.00
C GLU A 122 12.41 10.78 11.26
N ALA A 123 11.20 10.58 11.76
CA ALA A 123 10.93 9.70 12.89
C ALA A 123 10.95 8.21 12.53
N VAL A 124 10.97 7.86 11.22
CA VAL A 124 10.98 6.48 10.76
C VAL A 124 12.39 6.06 10.38
N PRO A 125 12.94 4.98 10.99
CA PRO A 125 14.24 4.45 10.60
C PRO A 125 14.27 4.08 9.11
N LYS A 126 15.32 4.43 8.39
CA LYS A 126 15.46 4.15 6.94
C LYS A 126 15.31 2.67 6.59
N SER A 127 15.71 1.77 7.49
CA SER A 127 15.57 0.31 7.34
C SER A 127 14.10 -0.18 7.33
N GLN A 128 13.16 0.62 7.82
CA GLN A 128 11.74 0.30 7.84
C GLN A 128 10.96 0.92 6.68
N ILE A 129 11.63 1.72 5.86
CA ILE A 129 11.01 2.41 4.73
C ILE A 129 11.04 1.51 3.50
N ILE A 130 9.87 1.31 2.91
CA ILE A 130 9.65 0.55 1.69
C ILE A 130 9.22 1.52 0.60
N ARG A 131 9.97 1.59 -0.49
CA ARG A 131 9.58 2.35 -1.67
C ARG A 131 8.57 1.54 -2.49
N VAL A 132 7.44 2.14 -2.78
CA VAL A 132 6.43 1.63 -3.73
C VAL A 132 6.18 2.70 -4.79
N GLU A 133 5.72 2.29 -5.98
CA GLU A 133 5.40 3.22 -7.06
C GLU A 133 3.94 3.07 -7.45
N THR A 134 3.29 4.19 -7.77
CA THR A 134 1.96 4.16 -8.36
C THR A 134 2.08 3.83 -9.84
N SER A 135 1.15 3.04 -10.38
CA SER A 135 1.05 2.82 -11.83
C SER A 135 0.60 4.12 -12.49
N GLY A 136 1.54 4.92 -13.01
CA GLY A 136 1.22 6.15 -13.72
C GLY A 136 0.58 5.85 -15.08
N SER A 137 -0.70 6.11 -15.24
CA SER A 137 -1.40 6.04 -16.54
C SER A 137 -0.94 7.10 -17.55
N THR A 138 -0.21 8.12 -17.09
CA THR A 138 0.20 9.30 -17.88
C THR A 138 1.71 9.53 -17.90
N GLY A 139 2.53 8.49 -17.72
CA GLY A 139 4.00 8.61 -17.66
C GLY A 139 4.59 8.16 -16.33
N ALA A 140 5.57 8.87 -15.77
CA ALA A 140 6.28 8.46 -14.56
C ALA A 140 5.35 8.26 -13.36
N GLY A 141 5.41 7.08 -12.74
CA GLY A 141 4.74 6.79 -11.48
C GLY A 141 5.20 7.74 -10.37
N LEU A 142 4.36 7.93 -9.35
CA LEU A 142 4.74 8.66 -8.15
C LEU A 142 5.38 7.66 -7.18
N PRO A 143 6.66 7.84 -6.79
CA PRO A 143 7.24 7.06 -5.71
C PRO A 143 6.60 7.46 -4.38
N VAL A 144 6.17 6.46 -3.62
CA VAL A 144 5.60 6.62 -2.28
C VAL A 144 6.41 5.78 -1.31
N TYR A 145 6.66 6.31 -0.14
CA TYR A 145 7.40 5.64 0.91
C TYR A 145 6.46 5.20 2.02
N VAL A 146 6.46 3.92 2.32
CA VAL A 146 5.55 3.31 3.30
C VAL A 146 6.33 2.46 4.29
N THR A 147 5.71 2.14 5.41
CA THR A 147 6.22 1.14 6.36
C THR A 147 5.43 -0.16 6.23
N MET A 148 5.98 -1.26 6.74
CA MET A 148 5.23 -2.52 6.82
C MET A 148 3.96 -2.38 7.67
N GLN A 149 3.98 -1.49 8.67
CA GLN A 149 2.79 -1.18 9.48
C GLN A 149 1.69 -0.51 8.63
N ALA A 150 2.03 0.47 7.81
CA ALA A 150 1.08 1.12 6.90
C ALA A 150 0.49 0.11 5.89
N LEU A 151 1.32 -0.79 5.36
CA LEU A 151 0.84 -1.87 4.48
C LEU A 151 -0.13 -2.82 5.19
N ARG A 152 0.12 -3.16 6.47
CA ARG A 152 -0.82 -3.98 7.27
C ARG A 152 -2.16 -3.28 7.45
N LEU A 153 -2.15 -1.98 7.77
CA LEU A 153 -3.37 -1.17 7.88
C LEU A 153 -4.15 -1.15 6.56
N GLN A 154 -3.48 -0.93 5.43
CA GLN A 154 -4.10 -0.99 4.11
C GLN A 154 -4.79 -2.33 3.86
N TRP A 155 -4.12 -3.44 4.19
CA TRP A 155 -4.71 -4.77 4.05
C TRP A 155 -5.85 -5.02 5.04
N ALA A 156 -5.81 -4.44 6.23
CA ALA A 156 -6.91 -4.51 7.19
C ALA A 156 -8.16 -3.78 6.66
N VAL A 157 -8.00 -2.61 6.03
CA VAL A 157 -9.10 -1.90 5.35
C VAL A 157 -9.70 -2.77 4.23
N TRP A 158 -8.87 -3.40 3.40
CA TRP A 158 -9.33 -4.28 2.33
C TRP A 158 -10.10 -5.50 2.85
N TRP A 159 -9.60 -6.14 3.91
CA TRP A 159 -10.26 -7.30 4.49
C TRP A 159 -11.52 -6.92 5.25
N ARG A 160 -11.55 -5.77 5.95
CA ARG A 160 -12.79 -5.24 6.54
C ARG A 160 -13.89 -5.11 5.47
N HIS A 161 -13.57 -4.51 4.32
CA HIS A 161 -14.52 -4.34 3.23
C HIS A 161 -15.04 -5.71 2.73
N ARG A 162 -14.17 -6.67 2.47
CA ARG A 162 -14.54 -8.01 2.01
C ARG A 162 -15.40 -8.77 3.02
N LEU A 163 -15.00 -8.76 4.29
CA LEU A 163 -15.73 -9.41 5.37
C LEU A 163 -17.14 -8.82 5.52
N ARG A 164 -17.29 -7.51 5.38
CA ARG A 164 -18.58 -6.82 5.40
C ARG A 164 -19.51 -7.25 4.27
N HIS A 165 -18.95 -7.70 3.15
CA HIS A 165 -19.70 -8.26 2.01
C HIS A 165 -19.75 -9.79 2.01
N GLY A 166 -19.54 -10.43 3.15
CA GLY A 166 -19.67 -11.89 3.30
C GLY A 166 -18.51 -12.70 2.70
N ILE A 167 -17.43 -12.06 2.24
CA ILE A 167 -16.25 -12.77 1.72
C ILE A 167 -15.36 -13.16 2.89
N ALA A 168 -15.33 -14.45 3.23
CA ALA A 168 -14.54 -14.96 4.33
C ALA A 168 -13.02 -14.75 4.14
N PHE A 169 -12.30 -14.63 5.27
CA PHE A 169 -10.85 -14.46 5.23
C PHE A 169 -10.19 -15.59 4.46
N ARG A 170 -9.33 -15.24 3.48
CA ARG A 170 -8.65 -16.16 2.59
C ARG A 170 -9.56 -16.98 1.65
N THR A 171 -10.73 -16.48 1.30
CA THR A 171 -11.52 -17.04 0.21
C THR A 171 -10.65 -17.15 -1.06
N PRO A 172 -10.62 -18.31 -1.75
CA PRO A 172 -9.93 -18.44 -3.02
C PRO A 172 -10.40 -17.39 -4.02
N CYS A 173 -9.47 -16.81 -4.75
CA CYS A 173 -9.82 -15.79 -5.73
C CYS A 173 -8.95 -15.84 -6.98
N VAL A 174 -9.50 -15.34 -8.08
CA VAL A 174 -8.77 -15.08 -9.32
C VAL A 174 -8.41 -13.61 -9.37
N ILE A 175 -7.18 -13.31 -9.75
CA ILE A 175 -6.66 -11.94 -9.86
C ILE A 175 -6.25 -11.71 -11.31
N PHE A 176 -6.95 -10.81 -11.98
CA PHE A 176 -6.62 -10.35 -13.31
C PHE A 176 -5.67 -9.15 -13.21
N ARG A 177 -4.43 -9.34 -13.65
CA ARG A 177 -3.41 -8.28 -13.59
C ARG A 177 -2.44 -8.43 -14.77
N GLY A 178 -2.01 -7.30 -15.33
CA GLY A 178 -0.73 -7.23 -16.03
C GLY A 178 0.37 -7.20 -14.96
N MET A 179 1.08 -8.31 -14.79
CA MET A 179 2.14 -8.44 -13.79
C MET A 179 3.40 -9.00 -14.41
N ALA A 180 4.54 -8.65 -13.85
CA ALA A 180 5.84 -9.25 -14.12
C ALA A 180 5.93 -10.78 -13.86
N LEU A 181 4.81 -11.42 -13.52
CA LEU A 181 4.69 -12.88 -13.38
C LEU A 181 4.63 -13.61 -14.73
N PHE A 182 4.42 -12.88 -15.81
CA PHE A 182 4.27 -13.43 -17.15
C PHE A 182 5.25 -12.77 -18.09
N PRO A 183 5.93 -13.54 -18.98
CA PRO A 183 6.70 -12.94 -20.06
C PRO A 183 5.82 -11.99 -20.87
N ALA A 184 6.37 -10.85 -21.27
CA ALA A 184 5.64 -9.86 -22.08
C ALA A 184 5.21 -10.41 -23.44
N ASP A 185 5.97 -11.36 -23.97
CA ASP A 185 5.80 -12.03 -25.26
C ASP A 185 5.12 -13.40 -25.15
N GLN A 186 4.54 -13.73 -23.97
CA GLN A 186 3.86 -15.02 -23.81
C GLN A 186 2.66 -15.12 -24.76
N ASN A 187 2.71 -16.06 -25.70
CA ASN A 187 1.69 -16.33 -26.70
C ASN A 187 1.08 -17.74 -26.62
N ALA A 188 1.49 -18.54 -25.62
CA ALA A 188 1.02 -19.91 -25.41
C ALA A 188 0.60 -20.15 -23.95
N PRO A 189 -0.41 -21.02 -23.69
CA PRO A 189 -0.82 -21.39 -22.34
C PRO A 189 0.31 -22.08 -21.56
N PRO A 190 0.18 -22.12 -20.20
CA PRO A 190 -0.91 -21.61 -19.40
C PRO A 190 -0.79 -20.11 -19.10
N TYR A 191 -1.88 -19.35 -19.29
CA TYR A 191 -1.96 -17.91 -19.00
C TYR A 191 -2.28 -17.63 -17.52
N CYS A 192 -1.97 -18.55 -16.64
CA CYS A 192 -2.19 -18.41 -15.21
C CYS A 192 -1.01 -18.90 -14.38
N ARG A 193 -0.90 -18.40 -13.14
CA ARG A 193 0.06 -18.85 -12.11
C ARG A 193 -0.67 -19.03 -10.80
N TYR A 194 -0.26 -20.03 -10.05
CA TYR A 194 -0.89 -20.40 -8.78
C TYR A 194 -0.05 -19.94 -7.60
N ASN A 195 -0.70 -19.23 -6.66
CA ASN A 195 -0.15 -18.90 -5.35
C ASN A 195 -0.92 -19.66 -4.26
N HIS A 196 -0.39 -20.80 -3.84
CA HIS A 196 -1.02 -21.64 -2.83
C HIS A 196 -1.08 -20.97 -1.45
N ALA A 197 -0.11 -20.12 -1.11
CA ALA A 197 -0.05 -19.42 0.17
C ALA A 197 -1.28 -18.54 0.41
N GLU A 198 -1.72 -17.84 -0.62
CA GLU A 198 -2.86 -16.91 -0.59
C GLU A 198 -4.13 -17.49 -1.22
N ARG A 199 -4.08 -18.73 -1.74
CA ARG A 199 -5.17 -19.39 -2.49
C ARG A 199 -5.63 -18.55 -3.69
N GLN A 200 -4.66 -18.04 -4.46
CA GLN A 200 -4.90 -17.12 -5.57
C GLN A 200 -4.44 -17.72 -6.89
N VAL A 201 -5.23 -17.48 -7.93
CA VAL A 201 -4.83 -17.70 -9.32
C VAL A 201 -4.60 -16.35 -9.95
N TYR A 202 -3.39 -16.09 -10.40
CA TYR A 202 -3.09 -14.91 -11.21
C TYR A 202 -3.32 -15.24 -12.68
N VAL A 203 -4.06 -14.40 -13.35
CA VAL A 203 -4.33 -14.51 -14.79
C VAL A 203 -3.73 -13.31 -15.50
N ASN A 204 -3.07 -13.55 -16.64
CA ASN A 204 -2.52 -12.48 -17.46
C ASN A 204 -3.66 -11.68 -18.12
N GLY A 205 -3.94 -10.51 -17.58
CA GLY A 205 -5.02 -9.64 -18.09
C GLY A 205 -4.80 -9.12 -19.51
N ASN A 206 -3.56 -9.16 -20.03
CA ASN A 206 -3.23 -8.72 -21.38
C ASN A 206 -3.54 -9.79 -22.45
N GLN A 207 -3.90 -10.99 -22.05
CA GLN A 207 -4.11 -12.15 -22.91
C GLN A 207 -5.58 -12.65 -22.90
N ILE A 208 -6.48 -11.86 -22.34
CA ILE A 208 -7.92 -12.17 -22.34
C ILE A 208 -8.53 -11.49 -23.57
N HIS A 209 -8.81 -12.29 -24.58
CA HIS A 209 -9.53 -11.89 -25.79
C HIS A 209 -10.90 -12.52 -25.80
#